data_1ad2a9fdc62e5994a73017e8a6380085
#
_entry.id   1ad2a9fdc62e5994a73017e8a6380085
#
_cell.length_a   1.000
_cell.length_b   1.000
_cell.length_c   1.000
_cell.angle_alpha   90.00
_cell.angle_beta   90.00
_cell.angle_gamma   90.00
#
_symmetry.space_group_name_H-M   'P 1'
#
loop_
_entity.id
_entity.type
_entity.pdbx_description
1 polymer ?
#
loop_
_entity_poly.entity_id
_entity_poly.type
_entity_poly.pdbx_seq_one_letter_code
_entity_poly.pdbx_strand_id
1 'polypeptide(L)'
;LKDTLKQVAQQVDLTIEMGRFFTAECGTYYTNVADLKTVGNAHYCILDGGMNHLTYLGQMMGMKTPIIKHHKNTSKQDERPEKKTWCLCGSLCTTSDILCREVELNHLEIGDTLIFENVGAYSVTEGIYLFLSRTLPRVYLKDENGYLTLVRDAMETSDINI
;
A
#
# COMPACT_ATOMS: atom_id res chain seq x y z
N LEU A 1 -7.59 -18.43 24.03
CA LEU A 1 -8.26 -17.14 23.88
C LEU A 1 -9.79 -17.26 23.90
N LYS A 2 -10.39 -18.15 23.09
CA LYS A 2 -11.85 -18.33 23.01
C LYS A 2 -12.48 -18.65 24.39
N ASP A 3 -11.89 -19.55 25.14
CA ASP A 3 -12.45 -19.96 26.44
C ASP A 3 -12.26 -18.87 27.52
N THR A 4 -11.13 -18.17 27.48
CA THR A 4 -10.88 -17.02 28.35
C THR A 4 -11.90 -15.90 28.10
N LEU A 5 -12.16 -15.58 26.81
CA LEU A 5 -13.14 -14.56 26.42
C LEU A 5 -14.56 -14.95 26.88
N LYS A 6 -14.93 -16.23 26.73
CA LYS A 6 -16.22 -16.73 27.25
C LYS A 6 -16.37 -16.59 28.74
N GLN A 7 -15.32 -16.88 29.53
CA GLN A 7 -15.34 -16.72 30.98
C GLN A 7 -15.51 -15.25 31.40
N VAL A 8 -14.79 -14.33 30.72
CA VAL A 8 -14.90 -12.89 30.95
C VAL A 8 -16.30 -12.39 30.60
N ALA A 9 -16.87 -12.79 29.49
CA ALA A 9 -18.20 -12.38 29.01
C ALA A 9 -19.35 -12.90 29.91
N GLN A 10 -19.10 -13.87 30.81
CA GLN A 10 -20.07 -14.28 31.81
C GLN A 10 -20.15 -13.35 33.05
N GLN A 11 -19.12 -12.50 33.19
CA GLN A 11 -18.98 -11.65 34.39
C GLN A 11 -19.19 -10.17 34.11
N VAL A 12 -18.93 -9.75 32.83
CA VAL A 12 -19.01 -8.36 32.38
C VAL A 12 -19.53 -8.29 30.94
N ASP A 13 -20.06 -7.14 30.54
CA ASP A 13 -20.35 -6.85 29.16
C ASP A 13 -19.01 -6.67 28.42
N LEU A 14 -18.77 -7.50 27.41
CA LEU A 14 -17.53 -7.51 26.67
C LEU A 14 -17.73 -6.87 25.28
N THR A 15 -17.08 -5.74 25.06
CA THR A 15 -16.98 -5.10 23.73
C THR A 15 -15.58 -5.32 23.16
N ILE A 16 -15.51 -5.76 21.91
CA ILE A 16 -14.26 -5.98 21.19
C ILE A 16 -14.18 -5.00 20.02
N GLU A 17 -13.16 -4.16 20.01
CA GLU A 17 -12.88 -3.20 18.93
C GLU A 17 -11.73 -3.72 18.06
N MET A 18 -12.07 -4.20 16.85
CA MET A 18 -11.12 -4.85 15.95
C MET A 18 -11.32 -4.37 14.49
N GLY A 19 -11.41 -3.03 14.29
CA GLY A 19 -11.72 -2.43 13.00
C GLY A 19 -10.82 -2.94 11.86
N ARG A 20 -9.51 -2.88 12.04
CA ARG A 20 -8.54 -3.35 11.02
C ARG A 20 -8.68 -4.84 10.73
N PHE A 21 -8.97 -5.65 11.72
CA PHE A 21 -9.16 -7.10 11.55
C PHE A 21 -10.29 -7.43 10.56
N PHE A 22 -11.37 -6.66 10.60
CA PHE A 22 -12.53 -6.91 9.74
C PHE A 22 -12.41 -6.31 8.35
N THR A 23 -11.62 -5.24 8.18
CA THR A 23 -11.65 -4.44 6.93
C THR A 23 -10.31 -4.39 6.18
N ALA A 24 -9.21 -4.86 6.75
CA ALA A 24 -7.91 -4.79 6.10
C ALA A 24 -7.91 -5.49 4.73
N GLU A 25 -8.46 -6.69 4.67
CA GLU A 25 -8.43 -7.53 3.46
C GLU A 25 -9.32 -7.02 2.33
N CYS A 26 -10.24 -6.09 2.59
CA CYS A 26 -11.13 -5.56 1.55
C CYS A 26 -10.45 -4.55 0.62
N GLY A 27 -9.23 -4.10 0.92
CA GLY A 27 -8.52 -3.11 0.13
C GLY A 27 -7.25 -3.64 -0.52
N THR A 28 -7.03 -3.25 -1.78
CA THR A 28 -5.83 -3.53 -2.55
C THR A 28 -5.38 -2.24 -3.25
N TYR A 29 -4.12 -1.90 -3.15
CA TYR A 29 -3.54 -0.71 -3.77
C TYR A 29 -2.59 -1.08 -4.89
N TYR A 30 -2.77 -0.48 -6.05
CA TYR A 30 -1.95 -0.66 -7.25
C TYR A 30 -1.14 0.61 -7.48
N THR A 31 0.17 0.46 -7.68
CA THR A 31 1.08 1.55 -8.02
C THR A 31 2.17 1.05 -8.94
N ASN A 32 2.68 1.92 -9.81
CA ASN A 32 3.67 1.51 -10.80
C ASN A 32 5.07 1.96 -10.41
N VAL A 33 6.06 1.22 -10.87
CA VAL A 33 7.46 1.58 -10.78
C VAL A 33 7.74 2.73 -11.73
N ALA A 34 8.00 3.91 -11.17
CA ALA A 34 8.30 5.13 -11.93
C ALA A 34 9.80 5.27 -12.20
N ASP A 35 10.65 4.86 -11.25
CA ASP A 35 12.11 4.93 -11.41
C ASP A 35 12.81 3.91 -10.50
N LEU A 36 14.04 3.55 -10.85
CA LEU A 36 14.89 2.62 -10.11
C LEU A 36 16.28 3.23 -9.91
N LYS A 37 16.79 3.16 -8.69
CA LYS A 37 18.10 3.70 -8.34
C LYS A 37 18.90 2.71 -7.48
N THR A 38 20.19 2.59 -7.80
CA THR A 38 21.13 1.83 -6.97
C THR A 38 22.22 2.76 -6.44
N VAL A 39 22.46 2.71 -5.14
CA VAL A 39 23.53 3.47 -4.47
C VAL A 39 24.35 2.50 -3.62
N GLY A 40 25.54 2.20 -4.06
CA GLY A 40 26.33 1.11 -3.46
C GLY A 40 25.57 -0.23 -3.57
N ASN A 41 25.28 -0.84 -2.44
CA ASN A 41 24.53 -2.10 -2.35
C ASN A 41 23.02 -1.89 -2.08
N ALA A 42 22.56 -0.66 -1.96
CA ALA A 42 21.16 -0.35 -1.69
C ALA A 42 20.38 -0.11 -3.00
N HIS A 43 19.23 -0.78 -3.13
CA HIS A 43 18.35 -0.64 -4.27
C HIS A 43 17.07 0.09 -3.84
N TYR A 44 16.74 1.14 -4.56
CA TYR A 44 15.56 1.98 -4.35
C TYR A 44 14.61 1.84 -5.53
N CYS A 45 13.35 1.62 -5.24
CA CYS A 45 12.25 1.65 -6.21
C CYS A 45 11.39 2.85 -5.90
N ILE A 46 11.26 3.77 -6.85
CA ILE A 46 10.39 4.94 -6.76
C ILE A 46 9.08 4.60 -7.43
N LEU A 47 7.98 4.75 -6.69
CA LEU A 47 6.64 4.47 -7.16
C LEU A 47 5.94 5.77 -7.60
N ASP A 48 4.95 5.67 -8.49
CA ASP A 48 4.13 6.80 -8.95
C ASP A 48 3.16 7.31 -7.86
N GLY A 49 2.88 6.50 -6.85
CA GLY A 49 2.17 6.87 -5.63
C GLY A 49 3.10 6.97 -4.43
N GLY A 50 2.51 6.97 -3.23
CA GLY A 50 3.26 7.09 -1.98
C GLY A 50 2.35 7.31 -0.79
N MET A 51 2.89 7.90 0.27
CA MET A 51 2.13 8.17 1.49
C MET A 51 1.05 9.26 1.32
N ASN A 52 1.01 9.94 0.17
CA ASN A 52 -0.11 10.79 -0.22
C ASN A 52 -1.34 9.99 -0.68
N HIS A 53 -1.15 8.76 -1.13
CA HIS A 53 -2.23 7.86 -1.52
C HIS A 53 -2.69 6.99 -0.35
N LEU A 54 -1.76 6.48 0.44
CA LEU A 54 -2.05 5.67 1.62
C LEU A 54 -0.88 5.63 2.59
N THR A 55 -1.20 5.33 3.85
CA THR A 55 -0.23 4.87 4.84
C THR A 55 -0.48 3.39 5.15
N TYR A 56 0.48 2.52 4.86
CA TYR A 56 0.33 1.10 5.14
C TYR A 56 0.52 0.85 6.64
N LEU A 57 -0.52 0.35 7.31
CA LEU A 57 -0.57 0.16 8.75
C LEU A 57 -0.35 1.46 9.57
N GLY A 58 -0.71 2.61 9.01
CA GLY A 58 -0.60 3.90 9.68
C GLY A 58 0.83 4.24 10.07
N GLN A 59 1.03 4.73 11.29
CA GLN A 59 2.36 5.11 11.80
C GLN A 59 3.36 3.95 11.91
N MET A 60 2.92 2.71 11.70
CA MET A 60 3.79 1.54 11.64
C MET A 60 4.37 1.29 10.25
N MET A 61 4.11 2.17 9.29
CA MET A 61 4.67 2.12 7.95
C MET A 61 6.22 2.09 8.02
N GLY A 62 6.82 1.15 7.30
CA GLY A 62 8.26 0.91 7.34
C GLY A 62 8.76 0.03 8.50
N MET A 63 7.93 -0.26 9.52
CA MET A 63 8.25 -1.21 10.59
C MET A 63 7.72 -2.61 10.31
N LYS A 64 6.80 -2.75 9.37
CA LYS A 64 6.26 -4.03 8.91
C LYS A 64 6.36 -4.11 7.40
N THR A 65 6.71 -5.28 6.90
CA THR A 65 6.71 -5.55 5.47
C THR A 65 5.28 -5.79 5.01
N PRO A 66 4.77 -5.00 4.04
CA PRO A 66 3.47 -5.21 3.44
C PRO A 66 3.41 -6.56 2.69
N ILE A 67 2.20 -7.06 2.46
CA ILE A 67 1.98 -8.14 1.50
C ILE A 67 1.98 -7.50 0.11
N ILE A 68 2.99 -7.81 -0.68
CA ILE A 68 3.20 -7.20 -2.00
C ILE A 68 3.25 -8.29 -3.06
N LYS A 69 2.46 -8.10 -4.13
CA LYS A 69 2.56 -8.87 -5.37
C LYS A 69 3.22 -8.00 -6.43
N HIS A 70 4.07 -8.61 -7.24
CA HIS A 70 4.72 -7.97 -8.38
C HIS A 70 4.09 -8.47 -9.68
N HIS A 71 3.59 -7.55 -10.49
CA HIS A 71 3.08 -7.81 -11.82
C HIS A 71 3.98 -7.13 -12.85
N LYS A 72 4.62 -7.93 -13.70
CA LYS A 72 5.49 -7.44 -14.78
C LYS A 72 4.67 -6.88 -15.92
N ASN A 73 5.06 -5.73 -16.42
CA ASN A 73 4.42 -5.09 -17.58
C ASN A 73 4.90 -5.70 -18.91
N THR A 74 5.98 -6.47 -18.90
CA THR A 74 6.53 -7.09 -20.10
C THR A 74 6.25 -8.59 -20.16
N SER A 75 5.93 -9.10 -21.35
CA SER A 75 5.76 -10.54 -21.62
C SER A 75 7.08 -11.33 -21.67
N LYS A 76 8.21 -10.68 -21.42
CA LYS A 76 9.51 -11.35 -21.32
C LYS A 76 9.58 -12.11 -20.00
N GLN A 77 9.60 -13.42 -20.06
CA GLN A 77 9.96 -14.25 -18.92
C GLN A 77 11.43 -13.98 -18.58
N ASP A 78 11.70 -13.54 -17.35
CA ASP A 78 13.05 -13.47 -16.84
C ASP A 78 13.59 -14.90 -16.72
N GLU A 79 14.60 -15.22 -17.51
CA GLU A 79 15.27 -16.51 -17.45
C GLU A 79 16.02 -16.73 -16.10
N ARG A 80 16.21 -15.66 -15.32
CA ARG A 80 16.86 -15.69 -14.00
C ARG A 80 16.18 -14.74 -13.02
N PRO A 81 15.27 -15.20 -12.18
CA PRO A 81 14.69 -14.39 -11.11
C PRO A 81 15.75 -14.11 -10.04
N GLU A 82 16.59 -13.10 -10.25
CA GLU A 82 17.49 -12.61 -9.22
C GLU A 82 16.66 -11.78 -8.22
N LYS A 83 16.49 -12.30 -7.01
CA LYS A 83 15.87 -11.55 -5.93
C LYS A 83 16.83 -10.47 -5.42
N LYS A 84 16.29 -9.28 -5.24
CA LYS A 84 16.99 -8.14 -4.63
C LYS A 84 16.19 -7.58 -3.48
N THR A 85 16.88 -7.02 -2.50
CA THR A 85 16.25 -6.28 -1.43
C THR A 85 16.03 -4.84 -1.88
N TRP A 86 14.78 -4.41 -1.89
CA TRP A 86 14.36 -3.09 -2.34
C TRP A 86 13.84 -2.25 -1.18
N CYS A 87 14.18 -0.95 -1.20
CA CYS A 87 13.48 0.09 -0.46
C CYS A 87 12.43 0.70 -1.39
N LEU A 88 11.14 0.57 -1.04
CA LEU A 88 10.04 1.12 -1.82
C LEU A 88 9.73 2.53 -1.34
N CYS A 89 9.99 3.50 -2.18
CA CYS A 89 9.77 4.92 -1.93
C CYS A 89 8.60 5.44 -2.75
N GLY A 90 7.86 6.38 -2.20
CA GLY A 90 6.85 7.09 -2.96
C GLY A 90 7.42 8.26 -3.78
N SER A 91 6.52 9.01 -4.40
CA SER A 91 6.83 10.10 -5.33
C SER A 91 6.95 11.47 -4.68
N LEU A 92 6.80 11.57 -3.36
CA LEU A 92 6.86 12.86 -2.67
C LEU A 92 8.30 13.30 -2.42
N CYS A 93 8.53 14.60 -2.44
CA CYS A 93 9.83 15.23 -2.13
C CYS A 93 10.07 15.22 -0.61
N THR A 94 10.10 14.05 0.00
CA THR A 94 10.42 13.86 1.42
C THR A 94 11.06 12.51 1.67
N THR A 95 12.05 12.46 2.55
CA THR A 95 12.72 11.23 2.96
C THR A 95 11.83 10.31 3.81
N SER A 96 10.66 10.78 4.22
CA SER A 96 9.68 10.00 4.97
C SER A 96 8.74 9.18 4.08
N ASP A 97 8.72 9.44 2.76
CA ASP A 97 7.84 8.74 1.83
C ASP A 97 8.40 7.35 1.47
N ILE A 98 8.34 6.47 2.44
CA ILE A 98 8.81 5.09 2.34
C ILE A 98 7.66 4.16 2.70
N LEU A 99 7.17 3.41 1.70
CA LEU A 99 6.12 2.42 1.91
C LEU A 99 6.64 1.12 2.52
N CYS A 100 7.87 0.74 2.16
CA CYS A 100 8.56 -0.42 2.75
C CYS A 100 10.07 -0.20 2.70
N ARG A 101 10.75 -0.39 3.84
CA ARG A 101 12.21 -0.18 3.92
C ARG A 101 12.99 -1.29 3.27
N GLU A 102 12.54 -2.53 3.47
CA GLU A 102 13.24 -3.73 2.99
C GLU A 102 12.21 -4.77 2.58
N VAL A 103 12.20 -5.12 1.30
CA VAL A 103 11.40 -6.22 0.76
C VAL A 103 12.19 -6.94 -0.31
N GLU A 104 12.17 -8.27 -0.26
CA GLU A 104 12.74 -9.09 -1.32
C GLU A 104 11.74 -9.25 -2.46
N LEU A 105 12.08 -8.69 -3.61
CA LEU A 105 11.33 -8.85 -4.84
C LEU A 105 12.27 -9.34 -5.95
N ASN A 106 11.68 -9.96 -6.97
CA ASN A 106 12.41 -10.25 -8.20
C ASN A 106 12.86 -8.94 -8.85
N HIS A 107 13.69 -9.05 -9.88
CA HIS A 107 14.12 -7.90 -10.67
C HIS A 107 12.92 -7.05 -11.10
N LEU A 108 12.97 -5.75 -10.74
CA LEU A 108 11.96 -4.75 -11.09
C LEU A 108 12.39 -4.00 -12.35
N GLU A 109 11.42 -3.64 -13.17
CA GLU A 109 11.58 -2.75 -14.34
C GLU A 109 10.65 -1.55 -14.22
N ILE A 110 11.03 -0.42 -14.81
CA ILE A 110 10.16 0.76 -14.90
C ILE A 110 8.89 0.38 -15.66
N GLY A 111 7.74 0.75 -15.10
CA GLY A 111 6.42 0.38 -15.63
C GLY A 111 5.84 -0.90 -15.02
N ASP A 112 6.59 -1.67 -14.25
CA ASP A 112 6.02 -2.78 -13.49
C ASP A 112 5.00 -2.27 -12.46
N THR A 113 4.04 -3.12 -12.09
CA THR A 113 3.04 -2.79 -11.09
C THR A 113 3.32 -3.54 -9.79
N LEU A 114 3.38 -2.81 -8.68
CA LEU A 114 3.36 -3.39 -7.34
C LEU A 114 1.96 -3.30 -6.75
N ILE A 115 1.51 -4.40 -6.15
CA ILE A 115 0.16 -4.56 -5.63
C ILE A 115 0.27 -4.79 -4.13
N PHE A 116 -0.17 -3.81 -3.35
CA PHE A 116 -0.19 -3.88 -1.89
C PHE A 116 -1.54 -4.42 -1.43
N GLU A 117 -1.55 -5.53 -0.72
CA GLU A 117 -2.76 -6.13 -0.15
C GLU A 117 -2.99 -5.65 1.29
N ASN A 118 -4.19 -5.90 1.82
CA ASN A 118 -4.57 -5.54 3.19
C ASN A 118 -4.52 -4.04 3.49
N VAL A 119 -4.93 -3.21 2.55
CA VAL A 119 -4.96 -1.75 2.68
C VAL A 119 -6.37 -1.18 2.93
N GLY A 120 -7.36 -2.03 3.26
CA GLY A 120 -8.75 -1.60 3.41
C GLY A 120 -9.04 -0.75 4.64
N ALA A 121 -8.30 -0.95 5.74
CA ALA A 121 -8.57 -0.25 7.01
C ALA A 121 -7.65 0.96 7.18
N TYR A 122 -8.24 2.15 7.29
CA TYR A 122 -7.58 3.43 7.60
C TYR A 122 -6.51 3.89 6.60
N SER A 123 -5.94 3.01 5.79
CA SER A 123 -4.77 3.26 4.97
C SER A 123 -4.91 4.49 4.06
N VAL A 124 -6.09 4.70 3.48
CA VAL A 124 -6.37 5.87 2.63
C VAL A 124 -6.58 7.14 3.46
N THR A 125 -7.29 7.02 4.60
CA THR A 125 -7.67 8.19 5.42
C THR A 125 -6.53 8.73 6.29
N GLU A 126 -5.51 7.93 6.54
CA GLU A 126 -4.31 8.33 7.27
C GLU A 126 -3.20 8.89 6.36
N GLY A 127 -3.40 8.91 5.05
CA GLY A 127 -2.47 9.47 4.07
C GLY A 127 -2.33 10.98 4.19
N ILE A 128 -1.17 11.52 3.83
CA ILE A 128 -0.91 12.97 3.81
C ILE A 128 -1.33 13.59 2.47
N TYR A 129 -2.57 13.41 2.09
CA TYR A 129 -3.10 13.66 0.75
C TYR A 129 -3.04 15.11 0.27
N LEU A 130 -2.89 16.09 1.17
CA LEU A 130 -2.75 17.53 0.78
C LEU A 130 -1.29 17.94 0.52
N PHE A 131 -0.31 17.12 0.91
CA PHE A 131 1.10 17.50 0.77
C PHE A 131 1.51 17.57 -0.70
N LEU A 132 2.09 18.72 -1.10
CA LEU A 132 2.54 19.03 -2.47
C LEU A 132 1.44 19.01 -3.53
N SER A 133 0.17 19.14 -3.14
CA SER A 133 -0.99 19.17 -4.06
C SER A 133 -0.98 18.04 -5.10
N ARG A 134 -0.62 16.82 -4.66
CA ARG A 134 -0.58 15.64 -5.54
C ARG A 134 -1.99 15.09 -5.74
N THR A 135 -2.24 14.63 -6.95
CA THR A 135 -3.52 14.00 -7.33
C THR A 135 -3.79 12.75 -6.50
N LEU A 136 -5.01 12.62 -5.97
CA LEU A 136 -5.46 11.40 -5.30
C LEU A 136 -5.75 10.28 -6.31
N PRO A 137 -5.54 9.01 -5.93
CA PRO A 137 -5.75 7.90 -6.83
C PRO A 137 -7.24 7.64 -7.08
N ARG A 138 -7.53 6.95 -8.18
CA ARG A 138 -8.84 6.38 -8.43
C ARG A 138 -9.20 5.31 -7.42
N VAL A 139 -10.47 5.22 -7.08
CA VAL A 139 -11.00 4.18 -6.21
C VAL A 139 -12.06 3.40 -6.98
N TYR A 140 -11.88 2.10 -7.03
CA TYR A 140 -12.82 1.17 -7.65
C TYR A 140 -13.40 0.25 -6.58
N LEU A 141 -14.70 0.00 -6.68
CA LEU A 141 -15.36 -1.07 -5.96
C LEU A 141 -15.40 -2.31 -6.85
N LYS A 142 -14.93 -3.44 -6.31
CA LYS A 142 -15.02 -4.74 -6.95
C LYS A 142 -16.15 -5.53 -6.29
N ASP A 143 -17.13 -5.96 -7.08
CA ASP A 143 -18.24 -6.81 -6.59
C ASP A 143 -17.84 -8.30 -6.51
N GLU A 144 -18.76 -9.13 -6.04
CA GLU A 144 -18.58 -10.57 -5.91
C GLU A 144 -18.36 -11.30 -7.24
N ASN A 145 -18.83 -10.73 -8.36
CA ASN A 145 -18.66 -11.26 -9.71
C ASN A 145 -17.34 -10.78 -10.35
N GLY A 146 -16.61 -9.90 -9.69
CA GLY A 146 -15.35 -9.34 -10.17
C GLY A 146 -15.48 -8.06 -11.01
N TYR A 147 -16.70 -7.51 -11.17
CA TYR A 147 -16.90 -6.24 -11.88
C TYR A 147 -16.34 -5.08 -11.07
N LEU A 148 -15.65 -4.17 -11.78
CA LEU A 148 -15.09 -2.96 -11.21
C LEU A 148 -15.99 -1.75 -11.52
N THR A 149 -16.42 -1.07 -10.47
CA THR A 149 -17.16 0.20 -10.59
C THR A 149 -16.28 1.33 -10.07
N LEU A 150 -16.06 2.36 -10.89
CA LEU A 150 -15.36 3.58 -10.46
C LEU A 150 -16.25 4.32 -9.48
N VAL A 151 -15.82 4.41 -8.20
CA VAL A 151 -16.57 5.10 -7.14
C VAL A 151 -16.00 6.47 -6.81
N ARG A 152 -14.72 6.70 -7.11
CA ARG A 152 -14.06 8.01 -7.04
C ARG A 152 -13.01 8.10 -8.14
N ASP A 153 -13.11 9.12 -8.99
CA ASP A 153 -12.07 9.41 -9.98
C ASP A 153 -10.85 10.06 -9.31
N ALA A 154 -9.76 10.18 -10.06
CA ALA A 154 -8.60 10.94 -9.66
C ALA A 154 -9.02 12.38 -9.30
N MET A 155 -8.53 12.88 -8.18
CA MET A 155 -8.93 14.18 -7.65
C MET A 155 -7.72 15.07 -7.43
N GLU A 156 -7.75 16.26 -8.04
CA GLU A 156 -6.72 17.28 -7.83
C GLU A 156 -6.86 17.88 -6.44
N THR A 157 -5.81 17.77 -5.62
CA THR A 157 -5.85 18.30 -4.25
C THR A 157 -5.49 19.77 -4.17
N SER A 158 -4.99 20.36 -5.26
CA SER A 158 -4.83 21.82 -5.38
C SER A 158 -6.13 22.58 -5.11
N ASP A 159 -7.26 22.04 -5.53
CA ASP A 159 -8.58 22.65 -5.37
C ASP A 159 -9.08 22.64 -3.92
N ILE A 160 -8.47 21.82 -3.08
CA ILE A 160 -8.80 21.72 -1.64
C ILE A 160 -7.80 22.54 -0.81
N ASN A 161 -6.62 22.79 -1.35
CA ASN A 161 -5.48 23.42 -0.65
C ASN A 161 -5.46 24.95 -0.83
N ILE A 162 -6.65 25.56 -0.69
CA ILE A 162 -6.87 27.01 -0.86
C ILE A 162 -6.87 27.69 0.51
#